data_85d5ec2d250ee994fe248b076dbe42e4
#
_entry.id   85d5ec2d250ee994fe248b076dbe42e4
#
_cell.length_a   1.000
_cell.length_b   1.000
_cell.length_c   1.000
_cell.angle_alpha   90.00
_cell.angle_beta   90.00
_cell.angle_gamma   90.00
#
_symmetry.space_group_name_H-M   'P 1'
#
loop_
_entity.id
_entity.type
_entity.pdbx_description
1 polymer ?
#
loop_
_entity_poly.entity_id
_entity_poly.type
_entity_poly.pdbx_seq_one_letter_code
_entity_poly.pdbx_strand_id
1 'polypeptide(L)'
;MVETVPKAPTVPVPASARPAGWEEALESPFEALAGGDRAALEAIWDAAGPHLYAIALWRTGNEEDARDVVQEVFVRLAAGGQDLSRVRTPHLWLLTVAHRAAVDLTRRRSVRSAEPLDMVRFLSAPERNPESLAEEAELSRALARLPGAQREAVSLRHIAGHSFREIGAITGVPTFTAASRCRLGLARLRRLLEGNQ
;
A
#
# COMPACT_ATOMS: atom_id res chain seq x y z
N MET A 1 -10.71 13.93 26.61
CA MET A 1 -10.76 12.45 26.54
C MET A 1 -10.18 12.11 25.19
N VAL A 2 -8.93 11.66 25.16
CA VAL A 2 -8.25 11.29 23.89
C VAL A 2 -8.80 9.93 23.50
N GLU A 3 -9.69 9.91 22.52
CA GLU A 3 -10.24 8.67 21.95
C GLU A 3 -9.10 7.92 21.29
N THR A 4 -8.88 6.69 21.76
CA THR A 4 -7.79 5.81 21.33
C THR A 4 -7.99 5.47 19.85
N VAL A 5 -7.10 5.96 18.99
CA VAL A 5 -7.01 5.48 17.60
C VAL A 5 -6.81 3.96 17.64
N PRO A 6 -7.63 3.16 16.95
CA PRO A 6 -7.53 1.71 16.99
C PRO A 6 -6.13 1.25 16.57
N LYS A 7 -5.60 0.27 17.30
CA LYS A 7 -4.29 -0.34 17.03
C LYS A 7 -4.24 -0.86 15.59
N ALA A 8 -3.21 -0.50 14.84
CA ALA A 8 -3.03 -0.92 13.46
C ALA A 8 -3.27 -2.44 13.29
N PRO A 9 -4.07 -2.85 12.31
CA PRO A 9 -4.41 -4.26 12.14
C PRO A 9 -3.17 -5.08 11.84
N THR A 10 -3.00 -6.18 12.57
CA THR A 10 -2.07 -7.26 12.23
C THR A 10 -2.81 -8.16 11.23
N VAL A 11 -3.04 -7.67 10.01
CA VAL A 11 -3.74 -8.45 8.99
C VAL A 11 -2.80 -8.70 7.82
N PRO A 12 -2.51 -9.97 7.48
CA PRO A 12 -1.84 -10.29 6.22
C PRO A 12 -2.81 -9.97 5.08
N VAL A 13 -2.41 -9.10 4.17
CA VAL A 13 -3.13 -8.89 2.90
C VAL A 13 -2.86 -10.12 2.03
N PRO A 14 -3.89 -10.88 1.60
CA PRO A 14 -3.69 -12.05 0.75
C PRO A 14 -3.06 -11.64 -0.58
N ALA A 15 -2.05 -12.39 -1.00
CA ALA A 15 -1.18 -12.10 -2.14
C ALA A 15 -1.85 -12.19 -3.51
N SER A 16 -3.09 -12.61 -3.64
CA SER A 16 -3.64 -13.01 -4.94
C SER A 16 -5.06 -12.59 -5.24
N ALA A 17 -5.59 -11.60 -4.58
CA ALA A 17 -6.83 -10.97 -5.07
C ALA A 17 -6.94 -9.57 -4.50
N ARG A 18 -7.23 -8.58 -5.32
CA ARG A 18 -8.09 -7.50 -4.86
C ARG A 18 -9.24 -8.21 -4.12
N PRO A 19 -9.42 -8.10 -2.80
CA PRO A 19 -10.65 -8.57 -2.22
C PRO A 19 -11.75 -7.81 -2.97
N ALA A 20 -12.50 -8.54 -3.77
CA ALA A 20 -13.59 -7.97 -4.53
C ALA A 20 -14.53 -7.26 -3.54
N GLY A 21 -14.79 -5.97 -3.76
CA GLY A 21 -15.76 -5.23 -2.99
C GLY A 21 -15.26 -4.23 -1.94
N TRP A 22 -13.95 -4.17 -1.60
CA TRP A 22 -13.49 -3.16 -0.63
C TRP A 22 -13.68 -1.72 -1.15
N GLU A 23 -13.62 -1.53 -2.45
CA GLU A 23 -13.84 -0.23 -3.12
C GLU A 23 -15.30 0.21 -2.96
N GLU A 24 -16.24 -0.72 -3.20
CA GLU A 24 -17.67 -0.51 -3.00
C GLU A 24 -18.01 -0.35 -1.52
N ALA A 25 -17.36 -1.11 -0.63
CA ALA A 25 -17.54 -1.01 0.81
C ALA A 25 -17.11 0.35 1.38
N LEU A 26 -16.31 1.13 0.65
CA LEU A 26 -15.89 2.47 1.05
C LEU A 26 -16.87 3.57 0.69
N GLU A 27 -17.75 3.39 -0.30
CA GLU A 27 -18.57 4.48 -0.83
C GLU A 27 -19.46 5.08 0.26
N SER A 28 -20.31 4.27 0.90
CA SER A 28 -21.23 4.73 1.93
C SER A 28 -20.53 5.30 3.19
N PRO A 29 -19.52 4.62 3.79
CA PRO A 29 -18.78 5.21 4.91
C PRO A 29 -18.06 6.51 4.55
N PHE A 30 -17.55 6.62 3.33
CA PHE A 30 -16.86 7.83 2.90
C PHE A 30 -17.80 9.02 2.71
N GLU A 31 -19.02 8.78 2.18
CA GLU A 31 -20.09 9.78 2.10
C GLU A 31 -20.56 10.21 3.49
N ALA A 32 -20.75 9.26 4.42
CA ALA A 32 -21.14 9.55 5.80
C ALA A 32 -20.08 10.43 6.50
N LEU A 33 -18.79 10.11 6.33
CA LEU A 33 -17.69 10.91 6.86
C LEU A 33 -17.66 12.31 6.23
N ALA A 34 -17.90 12.43 4.93
CA ALA A 34 -18.02 13.72 4.23
C ALA A 34 -19.19 14.56 4.75
N GLY A 35 -20.29 13.91 5.20
CA GLY A 35 -21.42 14.51 5.90
C GLY A 35 -21.18 14.86 7.37
N GLY A 36 -20.00 14.54 7.91
CA GLY A 36 -19.60 14.85 9.29
C GLY A 36 -19.78 13.70 10.29
N ASP A 37 -20.23 12.53 9.85
CA ASP A 37 -20.36 11.34 10.71
C ASP A 37 -18.99 10.71 10.97
N ARG A 38 -18.40 10.99 12.13
CA ARG A 38 -17.10 10.44 12.53
C ARG A 38 -17.13 8.95 12.86
N ALA A 39 -18.30 8.36 13.16
CA ALA A 39 -18.39 6.91 13.41
C ALA A 39 -18.05 6.11 12.15
N ALA A 40 -18.20 6.70 10.96
CA ALA A 40 -17.82 6.08 9.70
C ALA A 40 -16.31 5.79 9.56
N LEU A 41 -15.45 6.41 10.39
CA LEU A 41 -14.01 6.15 10.38
C LEU A 41 -13.64 4.70 10.67
N GLU A 42 -14.41 4.01 11.52
CA GLU A 42 -14.18 2.59 11.83
C GLU A 42 -14.41 1.72 10.60
N ALA A 43 -15.51 1.92 9.89
CA ALA A 43 -15.82 1.19 8.67
C ALA A 43 -14.81 1.48 7.55
N ILE A 44 -14.33 2.73 7.44
CA ILE A 44 -13.25 3.08 6.49
C ILE A 44 -11.95 2.40 6.90
N TRP A 45 -11.64 2.31 8.20
CA TRP A 45 -10.46 1.61 8.70
C TRP A 45 -10.48 0.14 8.32
N ASP A 46 -11.59 -0.54 8.58
CA ASP A 46 -11.75 -1.97 8.30
C ASP A 46 -11.65 -2.27 6.79
N ALA A 47 -12.26 -1.42 5.95
CA ALA A 47 -12.23 -1.60 4.51
C ALA A 47 -10.88 -1.20 3.88
N ALA A 48 -10.32 -0.05 4.24
CA ALA A 48 -9.15 0.52 3.55
C ALA A 48 -7.82 0.24 4.24
N GLY A 49 -7.80 0.06 5.57
CA GLY A 49 -6.56 -0.04 6.36
C GLY A 49 -5.54 -1.03 5.81
N PRO A 50 -5.93 -2.29 5.49
CA PRO A 50 -5.01 -3.27 4.91
C PRO A 50 -4.40 -2.83 3.57
N HIS A 51 -5.18 -2.14 2.73
CA HIS A 51 -4.73 -1.66 1.41
C HIS A 51 -3.78 -0.48 1.52
N LEU A 52 -4.08 0.45 2.44
CA LEU A 52 -3.21 1.59 2.75
C LEU A 52 -1.88 1.11 3.35
N TYR A 53 -1.93 0.12 4.21
CA TYR A 53 -0.74 -0.49 4.77
C TYR A 53 0.13 -1.16 3.70
N ALA A 54 -0.48 -1.93 2.79
CA ALA A 54 0.24 -2.58 1.69
C ALA A 54 0.99 -1.56 0.81
N ILE A 55 0.31 -0.49 0.36
CA ILE A 55 0.97 0.52 -0.48
C ILE A 55 2.07 1.26 0.28
N ALA A 56 1.84 1.59 1.56
CA ALA A 56 2.84 2.21 2.40
C ALA A 56 4.07 1.32 2.55
N LEU A 57 3.89 0.02 2.80
CA LEU A 57 4.95 -0.96 2.93
C LEU A 57 5.75 -1.13 1.62
N TRP A 58 5.06 -1.26 0.48
CA TRP A 58 5.74 -1.36 -0.83
C TRP A 58 6.59 -0.13 -1.13
N ARG A 59 6.17 1.02 -0.64
CA ARG A 59 6.92 2.27 -0.82
C ARG A 59 8.06 2.43 0.16
N THR A 60 7.78 2.29 1.46
CA THR A 60 8.77 2.54 2.53
C THR A 60 9.77 1.41 2.65
N GLY A 61 9.26 0.19 2.46
CA GLY A 61 10.05 -0.96 2.70
C GLY A 61 10.23 -1.29 4.19
N ASN A 62 9.46 -0.74 5.12
CA ASN A 62 9.55 -0.94 6.56
C ASN A 62 8.16 -0.98 7.20
N GLU A 63 7.93 -1.96 8.09
CA GLU A 63 6.63 -2.18 8.72
C GLU A 63 6.22 -1.04 9.67
N GLU A 64 7.17 -0.52 10.43
CA GLU A 64 6.93 0.57 11.36
C GLU A 64 6.53 1.83 10.60
N ASP A 65 7.29 2.16 9.55
CA ASP A 65 6.99 3.27 8.65
C ASP A 65 5.62 3.11 7.98
N ALA A 66 5.27 1.89 7.59
CA ALA A 66 3.97 1.62 6.97
C ALA A 66 2.82 1.84 7.95
N ARG A 67 2.99 1.43 9.22
CA ARG A 67 2.01 1.69 10.29
C ARG A 67 1.86 3.19 10.56
N ASP A 68 2.98 3.90 10.65
CA ASP A 68 3.00 5.35 10.85
C ASP A 68 2.24 6.08 9.73
N VAL A 69 2.45 5.66 8.48
CA VAL A 69 1.74 6.22 7.32
C VAL A 69 0.24 6.00 7.43
N VAL A 70 -0.20 4.77 7.75
CA VAL A 70 -1.64 4.49 7.90
C VAL A 70 -2.23 5.33 9.02
N GLN A 71 -1.56 5.38 10.16
CA GLN A 71 -2.01 6.19 11.29
C GLN A 71 -2.11 7.68 10.90
N GLU A 72 -1.12 8.23 10.19
CA GLU A 72 -1.14 9.62 9.73
C GLU A 72 -2.34 9.90 8.80
N VAL A 73 -2.66 8.97 7.90
CA VAL A 73 -3.85 9.10 7.01
C VAL A 73 -5.12 9.19 7.84
N PHE A 74 -5.32 8.31 8.81
CA PHE A 74 -6.53 8.31 9.64
C PHE A 74 -6.61 9.49 10.60
N VAL A 75 -5.48 9.94 11.14
CA VAL A 75 -5.42 11.19 11.94
C VAL A 75 -5.87 12.38 11.08
N ARG A 76 -5.42 12.48 9.84
CA ARG A 76 -5.85 13.55 8.91
C ARG A 76 -7.33 13.45 8.58
N LEU A 77 -7.87 12.25 8.35
CA LEU A 77 -9.30 12.04 8.12
C LEU A 77 -10.12 12.47 9.35
N ALA A 78 -9.70 12.07 10.55
CA ALA A 78 -10.36 12.41 11.81
C ALA A 78 -10.30 13.90 12.14
N ALA A 79 -9.21 14.57 11.80
CA ALA A 79 -9.05 16.01 12.02
C ALA A 79 -10.01 16.86 11.17
N GLY A 80 -10.50 16.30 10.05
CA GLY A 80 -11.34 17.03 9.10
C GLY A 80 -10.55 18.10 8.33
N GLY A 81 -11.25 19.08 7.79
CA GLY A 81 -10.61 20.19 7.05
C GLY A 81 -10.36 19.90 5.57
N GLN A 82 -10.71 18.70 5.11
CA GLN A 82 -10.71 18.33 3.70
C GLN A 82 -12.14 18.29 3.17
N ASP A 83 -12.36 18.86 1.99
CA ASP A 83 -13.65 18.76 1.31
C ASP A 83 -13.78 17.38 0.66
N LEU A 84 -14.15 16.37 1.47
CA LEU A 84 -14.32 14.99 1.02
C LEU A 84 -15.50 14.83 0.06
N SER A 85 -16.45 15.77 0.03
CA SER A 85 -17.61 15.73 -0.87
C SER A 85 -17.24 15.78 -2.35
N ARG A 86 -16.04 16.28 -2.67
CA ARG A 86 -15.52 16.34 -4.05
C ARG A 86 -14.79 15.08 -4.50
N VAL A 87 -14.57 14.14 -3.60
CA VAL A 87 -13.85 12.92 -3.92
C VAL A 87 -14.77 11.92 -4.62
N ARG A 88 -14.55 11.70 -5.90
CA ARG A 88 -15.37 10.80 -6.73
C ARG A 88 -14.96 9.33 -6.63
N THR A 89 -13.74 9.05 -6.24
CA THR A 89 -13.16 7.70 -6.16
C THR A 89 -12.42 7.56 -4.82
N PRO A 90 -13.15 7.27 -3.72
CA PRO A 90 -12.59 7.23 -2.37
C PRO A 90 -11.36 6.34 -2.24
N HIS A 91 -11.38 5.13 -2.82
CA HIS A 91 -10.28 4.19 -2.75
C HIS A 91 -9.00 4.73 -3.41
N LEU A 92 -9.08 5.29 -4.64
CA LEU A 92 -7.90 5.87 -5.29
C LEU A 92 -7.38 7.11 -4.56
N TRP A 93 -8.27 7.89 -4.00
CA TRP A 93 -7.91 9.06 -3.20
C TRP A 93 -7.14 8.64 -1.94
N LEU A 94 -7.65 7.67 -1.17
CA LEU A 94 -7.00 7.13 0.01
C LEU A 94 -5.63 6.54 -0.30
N LEU A 95 -5.52 5.71 -1.36
CA LEU A 95 -4.24 5.16 -1.81
C LEU A 95 -3.26 6.27 -2.21
N THR A 96 -3.74 7.34 -2.85
CA THR A 96 -2.90 8.50 -3.22
C THR A 96 -2.39 9.24 -1.99
N VAL A 97 -3.24 9.42 -0.97
CA VAL A 97 -2.85 10.07 0.29
C VAL A 97 -1.80 9.24 1.02
N ALA A 98 -2.03 7.93 1.15
CA ALA A 98 -1.06 7.01 1.76
C ALA A 98 0.27 6.96 1.01
N HIS A 99 0.22 6.90 -0.33
CA HIS A 99 1.43 6.96 -1.16
C HIS A 99 2.23 8.24 -0.91
N ARG A 100 1.57 9.40 -0.90
CA ARG A 100 2.24 10.70 -0.67
C ARG A 100 2.87 10.76 0.73
N ALA A 101 2.15 10.31 1.76
CA ALA A 101 2.68 10.24 3.11
C ALA A 101 3.90 9.31 3.19
N ALA A 102 3.86 8.15 2.53
CA ALA A 102 4.98 7.22 2.45
C ALA A 102 6.20 7.80 1.70
N VAL A 103 5.96 8.55 0.62
CA VAL A 103 7.03 9.26 -0.11
C VAL A 103 7.68 10.32 0.77
N ASP A 104 6.88 11.12 1.46
CA ASP A 104 7.38 12.18 2.35
C ASP A 104 8.17 11.59 3.51
N LEU A 105 7.69 10.49 4.10
CA LEU A 105 8.40 9.77 5.17
C LEU A 105 9.74 9.23 4.69
N THR A 106 9.77 8.53 3.54
CA THR A 106 11.01 8.00 2.97
C THR A 106 11.99 9.10 2.60
N ARG A 107 11.52 10.25 2.11
CA ARG A 107 12.37 11.40 1.81
C ARG A 107 13.01 11.99 3.08
N ARG A 108 12.26 12.06 4.18
CA ARG A 108 12.78 12.54 5.48
C ARG A 108 13.78 11.56 6.08
N ARG A 109 13.57 10.23 5.90
CA ARG A 109 14.44 9.17 6.45
C ARG A 109 15.64 8.82 5.57
N SER A 110 15.66 9.15 4.28
CA SER A 110 16.82 8.90 3.40
C SER A 110 18.12 9.54 3.90
N VAL A 111 18.04 10.32 4.98
CA VAL A 111 19.16 10.88 5.78
C VAL A 111 19.60 9.91 6.91
N ARG A 112 18.86 8.80 7.17
CA ARG A 112 19.15 7.82 8.21
C ARG A 112 19.00 6.40 7.66
N SER A 113 20.11 5.70 7.52
CA SER A 113 20.36 4.26 7.32
C SER A 113 19.18 3.33 6.93
N ALA A 114 19.33 2.61 5.82
CA ALA A 114 18.41 1.56 5.37
C ALA A 114 18.77 0.22 6.01
N GLU A 115 17.86 -0.41 6.74
CA GLU A 115 17.89 -1.83 7.07
C GLU A 115 17.11 -2.64 6.01
N PRO A 116 17.54 -3.89 5.71
CA PRO A 116 16.85 -4.75 4.73
C PRO A 116 15.49 -5.21 5.23
N LEU A 117 14.51 -5.20 4.35
CA LEU A 117 13.12 -5.47 4.62
C LEU A 117 12.74 -6.93 4.44
N ASP A 118 11.98 -7.48 5.36
CA ASP A 118 11.27 -8.75 5.19
C ASP A 118 9.86 -8.52 4.62
N MET A 119 9.75 -8.49 3.29
CA MET A 119 8.47 -8.34 2.58
C MET A 119 7.64 -9.63 2.51
N VAL A 120 8.20 -10.75 2.95
CA VAL A 120 7.59 -12.11 2.87
C VAL A 120 6.29 -12.18 3.63
N ARG A 121 6.20 -11.48 4.76
CA ARG A 121 5.04 -11.53 5.66
C ARG A 121 3.72 -11.10 5.02
N PHE A 122 3.77 -10.34 3.91
CA PHE A 122 2.60 -9.79 3.24
C PHE A 122 2.09 -10.62 2.07
N LEU A 123 2.85 -11.62 1.66
CA LEU A 123 2.45 -12.53 0.59
C LEU A 123 1.85 -13.84 1.12
N SER A 124 1.75 -14.02 2.44
CA SER A 124 1.43 -15.31 3.06
C SER A 124 -0.06 -15.50 3.34
N ALA A 125 -0.68 -16.49 2.69
CA ALA A 125 -1.94 -17.09 3.11
C ALA A 125 -1.71 -18.17 4.20
N PRO A 126 -2.69 -18.47 5.07
CA PRO A 126 -2.47 -19.25 6.29
C PRO A 126 -2.19 -20.76 6.12
N GLU A 127 -2.29 -21.33 4.93
CA GLU A 127 -2.02 -22.77 4.70
C GLU A 127 -1.05 -22.97 3.53
N ARG A 128 0.25 -23.18 3.81
CA ARG A 128 1.25 -23.35 2.78
C ARG A 128 2.29 -24.43 3.04
N ASN A 129 2.65 -25.14 1.96
CA ASN A 129 3.75 -26.08 1.87
C ASN A 129 5.11 -25.35 2.07
N PRO A 130 6.11 -25.96 2.74
CA PRO A 130 7.45 -25.38 2.94
C PRO A 130 8.16 -24.91 1.66
N GLU A 131 7.93 -25.55 0.53
CA GLU A 131 8.50 -25.15 -0.77
C GLU A 131 7.95 -23.81 -1.25
N SER A 132 6.64 -23.59 -1.13
CA SER A 132 6.04 -22.30 -1.51
C SER A 132 6.49 -21.15 -0.61
N LEU A 133 6.79 -21.43 0.65
CA LEU A 133 7.35 -20.44 1.58
C LEU A 133 8.77 -20.01 1.17
N ALA A 134 9.59 -20.94 0.68
CA ALA A 134 10.94 -20.64 0.21
C ALA A 134 10.93 -19.79 -1.06
N GLU A 135 10.07 -20.11 -2.04
CA GLU A 135 9.89 -19.33 -3.27
C GLU A 135 9.37 -17.91 -2.98
N GLU A 136 8.43 -17.79 -2.07
CA GLU A 136 7.90 -16.50 -1.65
C GLU A 136 8.94 -15.66 -0.93
N ALA A 137 9.74 -16.28 -0.08
CA ALA A 137 10.86 -15.63 0.60
C ALA A 137 11.89 -15.12 -0.42
N GLU A 138 12.16 -15.89 -1.46
CA GLU A 138 13.06 -15.49 -2.54
C GLU A 138 12.50 -14.32 -3.34
N LEU A 139 11.24 -14.41 -3.78
CA LEU A 139 10.55 -13.34 -4.47
C LEU A 139 10.53 -12.03 -3.65
N SER A 140 10.24 -12.14 -2.37
CA SER A 140 10.23 -11.00 -1.47
C SER A 140 11.59 -10.34 -1.34
N ARG A 141 12.65 -11.13 -1.15
CA ARG A 141 14.02 -10.61 -1.13
C ARG A 141 14.40 -9.94 -2.45
N ALA A 142 14.00 -10.52 -3.58
CA ALA A 142 14.24 -9.94 -4.89
C ALA A 142 13.47 -8.63 -5.09
N LEU A 143 12.20 -8.56 -4.65
CA LEU A 143 11.41 -7.33 -4.66
C LEU A 143 12.04 -6.24 -3.77
N ALA A 144 12.53 -6.58 -2.59
CA ALA A 144 13.20 -5.63 -1.69
C ALA A 144 14.45 -4.99 -2.33
N ARG A 145 15.14 -5.69 -3.24
CA ARG A 145 16.31 -5.18 -3.99
C ARG A 145 15.95 -4.26 -5.16
N LEU A 146 14.66 -4.12 -5.50
CA LEU A 146 14.24 -3.17 -6.53
C LEU A 146 14.28 -1.73 -5.99
N PRO A 147 14.59 -0.72 -6.86
CA PRO A 147 14.33 0.68 -6.52
C PRO A 147 12.88 0.88 -6.13
N GLY A 148 12.59 1.67 -5.07
CA GLY A 148 11.25 1.81 -4.49
C GLY A 148 10.15 2.10 -5.51
N ALA A 149 10.38 3.00 -6.47
CA ALA A 149 9.40 3.31 -7.50
C ALA A 149 9.13 2.16 -8.51
N GLN A 150 10.12 1.26 -8.74
CA GLN A 150 9.93 0.08 -9.58
C GLN A 150 9.21 -1.02 -8.80
N ARG A 151 9.62 -1.26 -7.55
CA ARG A 151 8.97 -2.19 -6.63
C ARG A 151 7.50 -1.87 -6.47
N GLU A 152 7.17 -0.61 -6.17
CA GLU A 152 5.81 -0.13 -6.03
C GLU A 152 4.98 -0.34 -7.30
N ALA A 153 5.51 0.03 -8.47
CA ALA A 153 4.80 -0.15 -9.74
C ALA A 153 4.53 -1.63 -10.06
N VAL A 154 5.49 -2.52 -9.76
CA VAL A 154 5.31 -3.98 -9.92
C VAL A 154 4.26 -4.50 -8.93
N SER A 155 4.35 -4.12 -7.66
CA SER A 155 3.41 -4.57 -6.62
C SER A 155 1.98 -4.08 -6.87
N LEU A 156 1.80 -2.80 -7.22
CA LEU A 156 0.50 -2.25 -7.58
C LEU A 156 -0.12 -2.94 -8.80
N ARG A 157 0.70 -3.30 -9.80
CA ARG A 157 0.22 -3.95 -11.02
C ARG A 157 -0.11 -5.42 -10.81
N HIS A 158 0.81 -6.20 -10.20
CA HIS A 158 0.78 -7.65 -10.19
C HIS A 158 0.25 -8.24 -8.89
N ILE A 159 0.33 -7.52 -7.78
CA ILE A 159 -0.20 -7.95 -6.49
C ILE A 159 -1.57 -7.31 -6.25
N ALA A 160 -1.67 -5.97 -6.36
CA ALA A 160 -2.92 -5.25 -6.12
C ALA A 160 -3.84 -5.16 -7.35
N GLY A 161 -3.39 -5.56 -8.56
CA GLY A 161 -4.21 -5.64 -9.76
C GLY A 161 -4.59 -4.30 -10.41
N HIS A 162 -3.97 -3.16 -9.99
CA HIS A 162 -4.28 -1.85 -10.53
C HIS A 162 -3.88 -1.71 -12.01
N SER A 163 -4.68 -0.97 -12.77
CA SER A 163 -4.32 -0.53 -14.12
C SER A 163 -3.17 0.49 -14.09
N PHE A 164 -2.42 0.62 -15.19
CA PHE A 164 -1.37 1.66 -15.27
C PHE A 164 -1.91 3.08 -15.16
N ARG A 165 -3.18 3.32 -15.49
CA ARG A 165 -3.86 4.60 -15.30
C ARG A 165 -4.06 4.89 -13.81
N GLU A 166 -4.52 3.91 -13.04
CA GLU A 166 -4.69 4.01 -11.59
C GLU A 166 -3.34 4.16 -10.90
N ILE A 167 -2.34 3.36 -11.29
CA ILE A 167 -0.97 3.49 -10.77
C ILE A 167 -0.42 4.89 -11.02
N GLY A 168 -0.66 5.44 -12.21
CA GLY A 168 -0.28 6.82 -12.52
C GLY A 168 -0.97 7.84 -11.62
N ALA A 169 -2.27 7.66 -11.36
CA ALA A 169 -3.05 8.53 -10.47
C ALA A 169 -2.54 8.45 -9.01
N ILE A 170 -2.32 7.24 -8.49
CA ILE A 170 -1.82 6.98 -7.14
C ILE A 170 -0.43 7.60 -6.94
N THR A 171 0.49 7.32 -7.86
CA THR A 171 1.91 7.70 -7.73
C THR A 171 2.23 9.10 -8.24
N GLY A 172 1.25 9.79 -8.83
CA GLY A 172 1.42 11.15 -9.37
C GLY A 172 2.30 11.21 -10.61
N VAL A 173 2.36 10.14 -11.42
CA VAL A 173 3.16 10.11 -12.65
C VAL A 173 2.28 9.79 -13.87
N PRO A 174 2.72 10.17 -15.09
CA PRO A 174 2.02 9.78 -16.31
C PRO A 174 1.88 8.25 -16.43
N THR A 175 0.78 7.78 -17.02
CA THR A 175 0.50 6.35 -17.26
C THR A 175 1.67 5.63 -17.95
N PHE A 176 2.31 6.27 -18.92
CA PHE A 176 3.49 5.74 -19.59
C PHE A 176 4.68 5.53 -18.63
N THR A 177 4.88 6.45 -17.70
CA THR A 177 5.94 6.35 -16.68
C THR A 177 5.66 5.20 -15.73
N ALA A 178 4.41 5.01 -15.30
CA ALA A 178 3.99 3.88 -14.48
C ALA A 178 4.27 2.54 -15.19
N ALA A 179 3.88 2.42 -16.47
CA ALA A 179 4.14 1.24 -17.29
C ALA A 179 5.65 0.99 -17.48
N SER A 180 6.43 2.03 -17.72
CA SER A 180 7.89 1.93 -17.86
C SER A 180 8.56 1.47 -16.57
N ARG A 181 8.17 2.01 -15.41
CA ARG A 181 8.67 1.58 -14.09
C ARG A 181 8.37 0.11 -13.83
N CYS A 182 7.14 -0.34 -14.13
CA CYS A 182 6.74 -1.74 -13.99
C CYS A 182 7.60 -2.66 -14.90
N ARG A 183 7.73 -2.33 -16.18
CA ARG A 183 8.55 -3.08 -17.13
C ARG A 183 10.01 -3.21 -16.70
N LEU A 184 10.62 -2.10 -16.28
CA LEU A 184 12.01 -2.09 -15.80
C LEU A 184 12.17 -2.87 -14.50
N GLY A 185 11.17 -2.78 -13.60
CA GLY A 185 11.11 -3.54 -12.36
C GLY A 185 11.06 -5.05 -12.63
N LEU A 186 10.18 -5.50 -13.53
CA LEU A 186 10.07 -6.91 -13.91
C LEU A 186 11.35 -7.44 -14.56
N ALA A 187 11.97 -6.65 -15.46
CA ALA A 187 13.22 -7.05 -16.09
C ALA A 187 14.37 -7.20 -15.07
N ARG A 188 14.40 -6.33 -14.05
CA ARG A 188 15.38 -6.42 -12.96
C ARG A 188 15.08 -7.59 -12.02
N LEU A 189 13.79 -7.79 -11.69
CA LEU A 189 13.34 -8.90 -10.84
C LEU A 189 13.71 -10.24 -11.45
N ARG A 190 13.47 -10.44 -12.76
CA ARG A 190 13.87 -11.66 -13.47
C ARG A 190 15.36 -11.94 -13.32
N ARG A 191 16.22 -10.95 -13.57
CA ARG A 191 17.67 -11.11 -13.41
C ARG A 191 18.11 -11.47 -11.99
N LEU A 192 17.40 -10.94 -10.98
CA LEU A 192 17.68 -11.23 -9.58
C LEU A 192 17.30 -12.66 -9.20
N LEU A 193 16.25 -13.22 -9.79
CA LEU A 193 15.79 -14.58 -9.57
C LEU A 193 16.64 -15.60 -10.38
N GLU A 194 16.98 -15.28 -11.63
CA GLU A 194 17.84 -16.15 -12.48
C GLU A 194 19.28 -16.22 -11.97
N GLY A 195 19.82 -15.15 -11.38
CA GLY A 195 21.18 -15.11 -10.85
C GLY A 195 21.35 -15.75 -9.46
N ASN A 196 20.29 -16.30 -8.89
CA ASN A 196 20.27 -16.95 -7.58
C ASN A 196 20.13 -18.50 -7.69
N GLN A 197 20.07 -19.03 -8.92
CA GLN A 197 20.14 -20.45 -9.26
C GLN A 197 21.57 -20.83 -9.63
#